data_b238c626769829833a230b929fc9c279
#
_entry.id   b238c626769829833a230b929fc9c279
#
_cell.length_a   1.000
_cell.length_b   1.000
_cell.length_c   1.000
_cell.angle_alpha   90.00
_cell.angle_beta   90.00
_cell.angle_gamma   90.00
#
_symmetry.space_group_name_H-M   'P 1'
#
loop_
_entity.id
_entity.type
_entity.pdbx_description
1 polymer ?
#
loop_
_entity_poly.entity_id
_entity_poly.type
_entity_poly.pdbx_seq_one_letter_code
_entity_poly.pdbx_strand_id
1 'polypeptide(L)'
;MVKLEDWLQKAKRLTLRALFCGLFVTALLNTQSPLAATAPSEEGGWFVNMGHFAASAHGTFSCEDCHGNMNQGKTMHPDSNAPTFLHADANRLYDYKRCKACHKPSYEQYLSGAHANALKKEQKEPSGKYDKLPENKKAPTCGSCHSAHYAKAHLSRVEMGRQTVSVCAACHPAQAATYLENYHGKAAVNLGDKNAAFCTDCHGAHRCVSLKDKEAALNACRRCHPEAKEGFAQVVIHPTTQDPSEMNNEKRSHVALIRVVTVLMAILAILIVGFFYGHSFVWILRELHERLRKHK
;
A
#
# COMPACT_ATOMS: atom_id res chain seq x y z
N MET A 1 31.05 -37.30 38.98
CA MET A 1 31.30 -35.97 38.39
C MET A 1 30.92 -35.87 36.91
N VAL A 2 31.28 -36.81 36.06
CA VAL A 2 31.01 -36.77 34.59
C VAL A 2 29.53 -36.66 34.20
N LYS A 3 28.59 -37.24 34.98
CA LYS A 3 27.16 -37.19 34.69
C LYS A 3 26.49 -35.81 34.91
N LEU A 4 27.06 -34.98 35.78
CA LEU A 4 26.53 -33.65 36.08
C LEU A 4 26.86 -32.63 34.97
N GLU A 5 28.08 -32.72 34.43
CA GLU A 5 28.51 -31.85 33.34
C GLU A 5 27.77 -32.12 32.03
N ASP A 6 27.48 -33.37 31.70
CA ASP A 6 26.70 -33.74 30.52
C ASP A 6 25.25 -33.26 30.64
N TRP A 7 24.68 -33.29 31.83
CA TRP A 7 23.33 -32.74 32.10
C TRP A 7 23.31 -31.21 31.99
N LEU A 8 24.30 -30.51 32.53
CA LEU A 8 24.41 -29.06 32.41
C LEU A 8 24.57 -28.62 30.96
N GLN A 9 25.31 -29.36 30.15
CA GLN A 9 25.43 -29.08 28.72
C GLN A 9 24.11 -29.32 27.96
N LYS A 10 23.37 -30.38 28.31
CA LYS A 10 22.03 -30.63 27.72
C LYS A 10 21.02 -29.58 28.13
N ALA A 11 21.01 -29.13 29.38
CA ALA A 11 20.17 -28.06 29.88
C ALA A 11 20.49 -26.71 29.17
N LYS A 12 21.79 -26.37 29.01
CA LYS A 12 22.22 -25.17 28.25
C LYS A 12 21.75 -25.22 26.78
N ARG A 13 21.82 -26.38 26.14
CA ARG A 13 21.33 -26.53 24.74
C ARG A 13 19.79 -26.39 24.64
N LEU A 14 19.06 -26.87 25.64
CA LEU A 14 17.57 -26.71 25.68
C LEU A 14 17.16 -25.26 25.94
N THR A 15 17.81 -24.56 26.88
CA THR A 15 17.57 -23.15 27.16
C THR A 15 17.93 -22.26 25.98
N LEU A 16 19.04 -22.56 25.27
CA LEU A 16 19.47 -21.84 24.08
C LEU A 16 18.44 -22.02 22.94
N ARG A 17 17.92 -23.24 22.76
CA ARG A 17 16.86 -23.52 21.76
C ARG A 17 15.53 -22.84 22.10
N ALA A 18 15.14 -22.80 23.38
CA ALA A 18 13.94 -22.10 23.82
C ALA A 18 14.06 -20.58 23.65
N LEU A 19 15.25 -20.00 23.93
CA LEU A 19 15.54 -18.58 23.69
C LEU A 19 15.55 -18.25 22.18
N PHE A 20 16.12 -19.15 21.34
CA PHE A 20 16.09 -18.97 19.89
C PHE A 20 14.67 -19.04 19.32
N CYS A 21 13.82 -19.97 19.79
CA CYS A 21 12.41 -20.02 19.40
C CYS A 21 11.63 -18.78 19.88
N GLY A 22 11.88 -18.31 21.11
CA GLY A 22 11.27 -17.08 21.62
C GLY A 22 11.64 -15.83 20.84
N LEU A 23 12.93 -15.68 20.47
CA LEU A 23 13.42 -14.60 19.62
C LEU A 23 12.86 -14.68 18.19
N PHE A 24 12.66 -15.88 17.66
CA PHE A 24 12.08 -16.08 16.34
C PHE A 24 10.59 -15.68 16.30
N VAL A 25 9.84 -15.98 17.37
CA VAL A 25 8.42 -15.57 17.50
C VAL A 25 8.30 -14.06 17.67
N THR A 26 9.19 -13.41 18.45
CA THR A 26 9.18 -11.94 18.59
C THR A 26 9.64 -11.25 17.30
N ALA A 27 10.53 -11.83 16.52
CA ALA A 27 10.92 -11.33 15.21
C ALA A 27 9.76 -11.43 14.20
N LEU A 28 8.96 -12.50 14.24
CA LEU A 28 7.76 -12.66 13.39
C LEU A 28 6.62 -11.70 13.76
N LEU A 29 6.52 -11.31 15.04
CA LEU A 29 5.51 -10.35 15.50
C LEU A 29 5.90 -8.89 15.22
N ASN A 30 7.18 -8.61 14.97
CA ASN A 30 7.70 -7.27 14.66
C ASN A 30 7.93 -7.01 13.16
N THR A 31 7.48 -7.88 12.28
CA THR A 31 7.42 -7.56 10.86
C THR A 31 6.22 -6.64 10.56
N GLN A 32 6.18 -5.48 11.20
CA GLN A 32 5.58 -4.33 10.56
C GLN A 32 6.50 -3.99 9.38
N SER A 33 6.14 -4.49 8.22
CA SER A 33 6.79 -4.06 6.98
C SER A 33 6.66 -2.54 6.92
N PRO A 34 7.74 -1.79 6.86
CA PRO A 34 7.66 -0.38 6.53
C PRO A 34 7.27 -0.29 5.07
N LEU A 35 5.97 -0.27 4.78
CA LEU A 35 5.43 0.24 3.53
C LEU A 35 5.41 1.78 3.58
N ALA A 36 6.37 2.35 4.23
CA ALA A 36 6.85 3.68 3.92
C ALA A 36 7.95 3.48 2.88
N ALA A 37 7.56 3.35 1.63
CA ALA A 37 8.40 3.89 0.58
C ALA A 37 8.44 5.39 0.88
N THR A 38 9.37 5.81 1.74
CA THR A 38 9.87 7.16 1.74
C THR A 38 10.27 7.38 0.29
N ALA A 39 9.50 8.23 -0.40
CA ALA A 39 10.04 8.92 -1.56
C ALA A 39 11.44 9.36 -1.12
N PRO A 40 12.49 9.10 -1.89
CA PRO A 40 13.82 9.52 -1.52
C PRO A 40 13.68 10.99 -1.13
N SER A 41 13.95 11.29 0.14
CA SER A 41 14.11 12.66 0.59
C SER A 41 15.30 13.14 -0.23
N GLU A 42 15.01 13.89 -1.28
CA GLU A 42 16.04 14.55 -2.05
C GLU A 42 16.68 15.57 -1.12
N GLU A 43 17.80 15.18 -0.54
CA GLU A 43 18.66 16.10 0.16
C GLU A 43 19.02 17.24 -0.80
N GLY A 44 18.38 18.39 -0.64
CA GLY A 44 18.82 19.65 -1.19
C GLY A 44 18.56 19.95 -2.66
N GLY A 45 17.69 19.20 -3.36
CA GLY A 45 17.62 19.33 -4.81
C GLY A 45 16.45 20.11 -5.35
N TRP A 46 16.68 21.34 -5.76
CA TRP A 46 15.81 22.06 -6.70
C TRP A 46 15.86 21.46 -8.10
N PHE A 47 16.84 20.63 -8.36
CA PHE A 47 17.17 20.14 -9.69
C PHE A 47 16.78 18.68 -9.84
N VAL A 48 16.30 18.35 -11.04
CA VAL A 48 16.13 16.97 -11.45
C VAL A 48 17.48 16.26 -11.36
N ASN A 49 17.54 15.13 -10.67
CA ASN A 49 18.72 14.29 -10.69
C ASN A 49 18.89 13.68 -12.08
N MET A 50 19.86 14.20 -12.82
CA MET A 50 20.07 13.85 -14.23
C MET A 50 20.44 12.39 -14.43
N GLY A 51 21.12 11.75 -13.45
CA GLY A 51 21.43 10.32 -13.52
C GLY A 51 20.16 9.47 -13.40
N HIS A 52 19.28 9.81 -12.47
CA HIS A 52 17.97 9.12 -12.32
C HIS A 52 17.04 9.43 -13.50
N PHE A 53 17.05 10.66 -14.00
CA PHE A 53 16.28 11.02 -15.20
C PHE A 53 16.74 10.23 -16.42
N ALA A 54 18.03 10.20 -16.73
CA ALA A 54 18.58 9.45 -17.84
C ALA A 54 18.29 7.95 -17.78
N ALA A 55 18.16 7.40 -16.57
CA ALA A 55 17.77 6.00 -16.34
C ALA A 55 16.24 5.78 -16.34
N SER A 56 15.43 6.83 -16.44
CA SER A 56 13.98 6.74 -16.43
C SER A 56 13.39 6.37 -17.81
N ALA A 57 12.09 6.07 -17.84
CA ALA A 57 11.37 5.83 -19.08
C ALA A 57 11.37 7.02 -20.06
N HIS A 58 11.63 8.22 -19.54
CA HIS A 58 11.69 9.47 -20.32
C HIS A 58 13.12 10.00 -20.50
N GLY A 59 14.14 9.25 -20.11
CA GLY A 59 15.53 9.70 -20.10
C GLY A 59 16.14 10.06 -21.44
N THR A 60 15.48 9.71 -22.54
CA THR A 60 15.90 10.06 -23.92
C THR A 60 15.27 11.36 -24.43
N PHE A 61 14.29 11.92 -23.72
CA PHE A 61 13.64 13.17 -24.11
C PHE A 61 14.42 14.38 -23.63
N SER A 62 14.29 15.50 -24.34
CA SER A 62 14.78 16.79 -23.86
C SER A 62 13.81 17.38 -22.83
N CYS A 63 14.32 18.28 -21.99
CA CYS A 63 13.47 18.99 -21.03
C CYS A 63 12.37 19.80 -21.75
N GLU A 64 12.70 20.36 -22.91
CA GLU A 64 11.79 21.19 -23.70
C GLU A 64 10.63 20.42 -24.33
N ASP A 65 10.78 19.12 -24.58
CA ASP A 65 9.69 18.26 -25.08
C ASP A 65 8.50 18.28 -24.11
N CYS A 66 8.78 18.38 -22.82
CA CYS A 66 7.77 18.39 -21.77
C CYS A 66 7.49 19.80 -21.23
N HIS A 67 8.50 20.64 -21.08
CA HIS A 67 8.38 21.96 -20.47
C HIS A 67 8.20 23.08 -21.49
N GLY A 68 8.44 22.82 -22.76
CA GLY A 68 8.47 23.85 -23.82
C GLY A 68 9.74 24.67 -23.75
N ASN A 69 9.74 25.82 -24.45
CA ASN A 69 10.92 26.67 -24.49
C ASN A 69 11.26 27.24 -23.08
N MET A 70 12.33 26.73 -22.50
CA MET A 70 12.78 27.08 -21.15
C MET A 70 13.73 28.27 -21.14
N ASN A 71 14.17 28.75 -22.35
CA ASN A 71 15.12 29.83 -22.51
C ASN A 71 14.45 31.20 -22.68
N GLN A 72 13.14 31.32 -22.46
CA GLN A 72 12.42 32.58 -22.53
C GLN A 72 12.65 33.39 -21.22
N GLY A 73 13.84 33.96 -21.07
CA GLY A 73 14.14 34.84 -19.96
C GLY A 73 15.64 34.95 -19.68
N LYS A 74 16.01 35.90 -18.84
CA LYS A 74 17.41 36.14 -18.42
C LYS A 74 17.93 35.08 -17.42
N THR A 75 17.10 34.19 -16.96
CA THR A 75 17.44 33.17 -15.98
C THR A 75 17.34 31.79 -16.61
N MET A 76 18.46 31.09 -16.60
CA MET A 76 18.47 29.67 -16.96
C MET A 76 17.77 28.90 -15.83
N HIS A 77 16.56 28.46 -16.11
CA HIS A 77 15.75 27.40 -15.51
C HIS A 77 15.89 27.09 -14.00
N PRO A 78 14.78 26.84 -13.36
CA PRO A 78 13.57 27.63 -13.27
C PRO A 78 13.82 28.88 -12.43
N ASP A 79 13.08 29.94 -12.69
CA ASP A 79 13.19 31.15 -11.87
C ASP A 79 12.83 30.81 -10.40
N SER A 80 13.83 30.87 -9.53
CA SER A 80 13.65 30.60 -8.08
C SER A 80 12.71 31.59 -7.38
N ASN A 81 12.45 32.72 -8.01
CA ASN A 81 11.51 33.73 -7.52
C ASN A 81 10.08 33.54 -8.06
N ALA A 82 9.88 32.60 -8.99
CA ALA A 82 8.55 32.34 -9.51
C ALA A 82 7.62 31.82 -8.39
N PRO A 83 6.38 32.33 -8.30
CA PRO A 83 5.43 31.88 -7.26
C PRO A 83 5.15 30.37 -7.29
N THR A 84 5.43 29.72 -8.40
CA THR A 84 5.20 28.28 -8.64
C THR A 84 6.42 27.42 -8.35
N PHE A 85 7.54 28.06 -8.02
CA PHE A 85 8.79 27.38 -7.80
C PHE A 85 8.76 26.57 -6.48
N LEU A 86 8.99 25.26 -6.58
CA LEU A 86 8.97 24.32 -5.45
C LEU A 86 7.67 24.29 -4.61
N HIS A 87 6.57 24.81 -5.09
CA HIS A 87 5.30 24.67 -4.42
C HIS A 87 4.62 23.36 -4.82
N ALA A 88 3.91 22.73 -3.89
CA ALA A 88 3.05 21.56 -4.16
C ALA A 88 2.08 21.82 -5.31
N ASP A 89 1.68 23.07 -5.50
CA ASP A 89 0.80 23.51 -6.58
C ASP A 89 1.44 23.43 -7.98
N ALA A 90 2.76 23.27 -8.10
CA ALA A 90 3.42 23.12 -9.40
C ALA A 90 2.83 21.95 -10.22
N ASN A 91 2.47 20.86 -9.57
CA ASN A 91 1.79 19.75 -10.22
C ASN A 91 0.40 20.11 -10.75
N ARG A 92 -0.25 21.13 -10.20
CA ARG A 92 -1.58 21.57 -10.61
C ARG A 92 -1.53 22.61 -11.73
N LEU A 93 -0.41 23.31 -11.85
CA LEU A 93 -0.19 24.35 -12.86
C LEU A 93 0.40 23.80 -14.18
N TYR A 94 0.93 22.58 -14.13
CA TYR A 94 1.49 21.96 -15.33
C TYR A 94 0.39 21.64 -16.36
N ASP A 95 0.68 21.94 -17.64
CA ASP A 95 -0.22 21.61 -18.75
C ASP A 95 -0.09 20.14 -19.17
N TYR A 96 -0.89 19.29 -18.54
CA TYR A 96 -0.93 17.85 -18.84
C TYR A 96 -1.42 17.49 -20.23
N LYS A 97 -1.90 18.46 -21.05
CA LYS A 97 -2.17 18.22 -22.47
C LYS A 97 -0.91 17.83 -23.24
N ARG A 98 0.26 18.22 -22.75
CA ARG A 98 1.55 17.82 -23.32
C ARG A 98 1.75 16.31 -23.27
N CYS A 99 1.33 15.64 -22.18
CA CYS A 99 1.40 14.20 -22.04
C CYS A 99 0.55 13.47 -23.08
N LYS A 100 -0.54 14.09 -23.55
CA LYS A 100 -1.44 13.53 -24.56
C LYS A 100 -0.76 13.23 -25.88
N ALA A 101 0.31 13.95 -26.25
CA ALA A 101 1.02 13.75 -27.49
C ALA A 101 1.51 12.30 -27.65
N CYS A 102 1.99 11.70 -26.56
CA CYS A 102 2.49 10.32 -26.53
C CYS A 102 1.55 9.38 -25.79
N HIS A 103 0.83 9.83 -24.74
CA HIS A 103 -0.01 9.04 -23.87
C HIS A 103 -1.51 9.28 -24.09
N LYS A 104 -1.93 9.42 -25.34
CA LYS A 104 -3.32 9.75 -25.71
C LYS A 104 -4.37 8.82 -25.07
N PRO A 105 -4.23 7.47 -25.12
CA PRO A 105 -5.24 6.59 -24.51
C PRO A 105 -5.37 6.78 -23.00
N SER A 106 -4.26 6.88 -22.28
CA SER A 106 -4.24 7.10 -20.83
C SER A 106 -4.85 8.44 -20.45
N TYR A 107 -4.54 9.49 -21.23
CA TYR A 107 -5.10 10.81 -21.03
C TYR A 107 -6.62 10.83 -21.22
N GLU A 108 -7.14 10.20 -22.26
CA GLU A 108 -8.57 10.12 -22.54
C GLU A 108 -9.31 9.30 -21.49
N GLN A 109 -8.72 8.20 -21.03
CA GLN A 109 -9.26 7.42 -19.92
C GLN A 109 -9.31 8.24 -18.63
N TYR A 110 -8.27 9.00 -18.29
CA TYR A 110 -8.26 9.89 -17.14
C TYR A 110 -9.40 10.93 -17.22
N LEU A 111 -9.57 11.59 -18.36
CA LEU A 111 -10.61 12.61 -18.55
C LEU A 111 -12.04 12.09 -18.33
N SER A 112 -12.28 10.80 -18.56
CA SER A 112 -13.56 10.13 -18.32
C SER A 112 -13.69 9.55 -16.90
N GLY A 113 -12.66 9.68 -16.08
CA GLY A 113 -12.53 9.03 -14.78
C GLY A 113 -13.04 9.86 -13.60
N ALA A 114 -13.11 9.22 -12.43
CA ALA A 114 -13.58 9.84 -11.20
C ALA A 114 -12.69 11.02 -10.76
N HIS A 115 -11.37 10.86 -10.87
CA HIS A 115 -10.41 11.89 -10.49
C HIS A 115 -10.50 13.15 -11.33
N ALA A 116 -10.62 13.01 -12.66
CA ALA A 116 -10.81 14.15 -13.54
C ALA A 116 -12.17 14.86 -13.29
N ASN A 117 -13.20 14.10 -12.97
CA ASN A 117 -14.50 14.69 -12.60
C ASN A 117 -14.40 15.46 -11.28
N ALA A 118 -13.67 14.94 -10.30
CA ALA A 118 -13.39 15.67 -9.06
C ALA A 118 -12.59 16.95 -9.33
N LEU A 119 -11.56 16.89 -10.17
CA LEU A 119 -10.76 18.05 -10.54
C LEU A 119 -11.58 19.12 -11.26
N LYS A 120 -12.45 18.73 -12.21
CA LYS A 120 -13.38 19.65 -12.88
C LYS A 120 -14.34 20.32 -11.90
N LYS A 121 -14.81 19.59 -10.89
CA LYS A 121 -15.66 20.13 -9.84
C LYS A 121 -14.89 21.14 -8.98
N GLU A 122 -13.70 20.80 -8.59
CA GLU A 122 -12.80 21.64 -7.81
C GLU A 122 -12.50 22.98 -8.52
N GLN A 123 -12.22 22.92 -9.84
CA GLN A 123 -11.94 24.10 -10.67
C GLN A 123 -13.14 25.02 -10.88
N LYS A 124 -14.37 24.52 -10.71
CA LYS A 124 -15.60 25.33 -10.83
C LYS A 124 -16.00 26.03 -9.54
N GLU A 125 -15.45 25.63 -8.41
CA GLU A 125 -15.75 26.25 -7.12
C GLU A 125 -14.96 27.55 -6.95
N PRO A 126 -15.50 28.53 -6.20
CA PRO A 126 -14.80 29.78 -5.93
C PRO A 126 -13.40 29.54 -5.35
N SER A 127 -12.44 30.35 -5.78
CA SER A 127 -11.08 30.32 -5.28
C SER A 127 -11.05 30.39 -3.75
N GLY A 128 -10.23 29.53 -3.13
CA GLY A 128 -9.99 29.52 -1.69
C GLY A 128 -10.61 28.37 -0.91
N LYS A 129 -11.62 27.68 -1.43
CA LYS A 129 -12.21 26.51 -0.74
C LYS A 129 -11.27 25.31 -0.75
N TYR A 130 -10.67 25.02 -1.89
CA TYR A 130 -9.78 23.89 -2.08
C TYR A 130 -8.31 24.21 -1.84
N ASP A 131 -7.92 25.50 -1.92
CA ASP A 131 -6.55 25.94 -1.70
C ASP A 131 -6.06 25.63 -0.27
N LYS A 132 -6.98 25.66 0.69
CA LYS A 132 -6.71 25.35 2.11
C LYS A 132 -6.69 23.86 2.44
N LEU A 133 -7.06 23.00 1.49
CA LEU A 133 -7.01 21.56 1.72
C LEU A 133 -5.58 21.05 1.66
N PRO A 134 -5.23 20.05 2.50
CA PRO A 134 -3.97 19.35 2.34
C PRO A 134 -3.93 18.65 1.00
N GLU A 135 -2.75 18.50 0.40
CA GLU A 135 -2.56 18.00 -0.97
C GLU A 135 -3.24 16.63 -1.21
N ASN A 136 -3.18 15.75 -0.23
CA ASN A 136 -3.82 14.43 -0.29
C ASN A 136 -5.37 14.46 -0.22
N LYS A 137 -5.96 15.63 -0.10
CA LYS A 137 -7.43 15.83 -0.15
C LYS A 137 -7.88 16.58 -1.39
N LYS A 138 -6.95 17.11 -2.16
CA LYS A 138 -7.23 17.73 -3.45
C LYS A 138 -7.40 16.68 -4.54
N ALA A 139 -8.14 17.02 -5.60
CA ALA A 139 -8.30 16.11 -6.74
C ALA A 139 -6.96 15.89 -7.45
N PRO A 140 -6.55 14.63 -7.70
CA PRO A 140 -5.23 14.35 -8.25
C PRO A 140 -5.15 14.68 -9.74
N THR A 141 -3.96 15.10 -10.16
CA THR A 141 -3.53 15.24 -11.56
C THR A 141 -2.67 14.06 -11.97
N CYS A 142 -2.16 14.06 -13.22
CA CYS A 142 -1.21 13.02 -13.64
C CYS A 142 0.05 13.01 -12.76
N GLY A 143 0.59 14.18 -12.43
CA GLY A 143 1.76 14.32 -11.56
C GLY A 143 1.56 13.89 -10.11
N SER A 144 0.31 13.79 -9.65
CA SER A 144 0.02 13.27 -8.31
C SER A 144 0.24 11.76 -8.20
N CYS A 145 0.23 11.05 -9.33
CA CYS A 145 0.42 9.59 -9.39
C CYS A 145 1.74 9.19 -10.04
N HIS A 146 2.24 10.01 -10.97
CA HIS A 146 3.41 9.73 -11.78
C HIS A 146 4.50 10.76 -11.56
N SER A 147 5.72 10.31 -11.26
CA SER A 147 6.91 11.14 -11.39
C SER A 147 7.40 11.04 -12.83
N ALA A 148 7.16 12.09 -13.66
CA ALA A 148 7.62 12.08 -15.05
C ALA A 148 9.13 12.02 -15.18
N HIS A 149 9.87 12.62 -14.24
CA HIS A 149 11.34 12.63 -14.24
C HIS A 149 11.95 11.27 -13.86
N TYR A 150 11.25 10.45 -13.07
CA TYR A 150 11.81 9.22 -12.51
C TYR A 150 10.91 7.99 -12.76
N ALA A 151 10.08 8.06 -13.81
CA ALA A 151 9.22 6.95 -14.19
C ALA A 151 10.06 5.73 -14.55
N LYS A 152 9.83 4.61 -13.88
CA LYS A 152 10.53 3.36 -14.18
C LYS A 152 9.90 2.68 -15.38
N ALA A 153 10.74 2.25 -16.32
CA ALA A 153 10.33 1.39 -17.43
C ALA A 153 10.39 -0.09 -17.03
N HIS A 154 9.65 -0.93 -17.74
CA HIS A 154 9.76 -2.39 -17.68
C HIS A 154 9.56 -3.02 -16.30
N LEU A 155 8.70 -2.43 -15.47
CA LEU A 155 8.31 -3.04 -14.21
C LEU A 155 7.51 -4.32 -14.46
N SER A 156 7.78 -5.36 -13.68
CA SER A 156 6.92 -6.52 -13.62
C SER A 156 5.53 -6.14 -13.11
N ARG A 157 4.52 -6.98 -13.39
CA ARG A 157 3.15 -6.76 -12.91
C ARG A 157 3.09 -6.56 -11.39
N VAL A 158 3.87 -7.35 -10.64
CA VAL A 158 3.87 -7.27 -9.17
C VAL A 158 4.52 -5.97 -8.68
N GLU A 159 5.64 -5.58 -9.27
CA GLU A 159 6.32 -4.32 -8.93
C GLU A 159 5.43 -3.12 -9.24
N MET A 160 4.83 -3.07 -10.42
CA MET A 160 3.88 -2.02 -10.82
C MET A 160 2.66 -2.00 -9.89
N GLY A 161 2.12 -3.17 -9.55
CA GLY A 161 0.98 -3.28 -8.64
C GLY A 161 1.29 -2.77 -7.24
N ARG A 162 2.44 -3.14 -6.67
CA ARG A 162 2.92 -2.65 -5.37
C ARG A 162 3.12 -1.14 -5.37
N GLN A 163 3.75 -0.61 -6.42
CA GLN A 163 3.91 0.84 -6.59
C GLN A 163 2.54 1.54 -6.66
N THR A 164 1.59 0.98 -7.39
CA THR A 164 0.23 1.53 -7.50
C THR A 164 -0.48 1.55 -6.15
N VAL A 165 -0.36 0.49 -5.33
CA VAL A 165 -0.94 0.48 -3.98
C VAL A 165 -0.37 1.61 -3.13
N SER A 166 0.96 1.85 -3.17
CA SER A 166 1.59 2.94 -2.44
C SER A 166 1.10 4.31 -2.91
N VAL A 167 0.99 4.52 -4.22
CA VAL A 167 0.48 5.76 -4.81
C VAL A 167 -0.97 6.02 -4.38
N CYS A 168 -1.83 5.01 -4.46
CA CYS A 168 -3.23 5.13 -4.02
C CYS A 168 -3.34 5.42 -2.52
N ALA A 169 -2.48 4.78 -1.71
CA ALA A 169 -2.46 4.94 -0.25
C ALA A 169 -2.15 6.37 0.21
N ALA A 170 -1.44 7.16 -0.59
CA ALA A 170 -1.13 8.56 -0.27
C ALA A 170 -2.39 9.41 -0.04
N CYS A 171 -3.46 9.12 -0.79
CA CYS A 171 -4.75 9.81 -0.67
C CYS A 171 -5.85 8.92 -0.06
N HIS A 172 -5.75 7.60 -0.21
CA HIS A 172 -6.71 6.59 0.24
C HIS A 172 -6.13 5.63 1.29
N PRO A 173 -5.55 6.12 2.41
CA PRO A 173 -4.82 5.27 3.37
C PRO A 173 -5.73 4.24 4.04
N ALA A 174 -7.00 4.58 4.31
CA ALA A 174 -7.92 3.65 4.96
C ALA A 174 -8.29 2.47 4.04
N GLN A 175 -8.55 2.75 2.76
CA GLN A 175 -8.85 1.73 1.76
C GLN A 175 -7.63 0.84 1.50
N ALA A 176 -6.43 1.43 1.43
CA ALA A 176 -5.20 0.69 1.26
C ALA A 176 -4.92 -0.25 2.45
N ALA A 177 -5.06 0.24 3.68
CA ALA A 177 -4.85 -0.56 4.89
C ALA A 177 -5.78 -1.78 4.92
N THR A 178 -7.08 -1.58 4.69
CA THR A 178 -8.05 -2.68 4.70
C THR A 178 -7.93 -3.61 3.50
N TYR A 179 -7.50 -3.09 2.34
CA TYR A 179 -7.14 -3.91 1.18
C TYR A 179 -5.97 -4.86 1.51
N LEU A 180 -4.93 -4.37 2.17
CA LEU A 180 -3.76 -5.19 2.55
C LEU A 180 -4.11 -6.30 3.55
N GLU A 181 -5.16 -6.12 4.34
CA GLU A 181 -5.70 -7.15 5.24
C GLU A 181 -6.60 -8.17 4.51
N ASN A 182 -7.12 -7.82 3.34
CA ASN A 182 -7.96 -8.68 2.52
C ASN A 182 -7.15 -9.74 1.76
N TYR A 183 -7.82 -10.81 1.31
CA TYR A 183 -7.19 -11.89 0.54
C TYR A 183 -6.43 -11.37 -0.69
N HIS A 184 -7.04 -10.50 -1.50
CA HIS A 184 -6.39 -9.94 -2.69
C HIS A 184 -5.12 -9.17 -2.34
N GLY A 185 -5.16 -8.31 -1.33
CA GLY A 185 -3.99 -7.55 -0.92
C GLY A 185 -2.88 -8.43 -0.35
N LYS A 186 -3.23 -9.42 0.48
CA LYS A 186 -2.26 -10.39 1.00
C LYS A 186 -1.60 -11.19 -0.11
N ALA A 187 -2.39 -11.72 -1.05
CA ALA A 187 -1.87 -12.51 -2.15
C ALA A 187 -1.01 -11.64 -3.10
N ALA A 188 -1.54 -10.50 -3.55
CA ALA A 188 -0.88 -9.65 -4.53
C ALA A 188 0.37 -8.96 -3.97
N VAL A 189 0.24 -8.31 -2.80
CA VAL A 189 1.30 -7.45 -2.25
C VAL A 189 2.28 -8.25 -1.40
N ASN A 190 1.78 -9.05 -0.44
CA ASN A 190 2.66 -9.74 0.50
C ASN A 190 3.29 -10.99 -0.12
N LEU A 191 2.50 -11.79 -0.83
CA LEU A 191 2.99 -13.04 -1.45
C LEU A 191 3.50 -12.85 -2.87
N GLY A 192 3.24 -11.70 -3.51
CA GLY A 192 3.69 -11.43 -4.87
C GLY A 192 3.00 -12.28 -5.95
N ASP A 193 1.77 -12.72 -5.68
CA ASP A 193 1.00 -13.49 -6.67
C ASP A 193 0.58 -12.58 -7.83
N LYS A 194 1.12 -12.87 -9.01
CA LYS A 194 0.84 -12.13 -10.25
C LYS A 194 -0.62 -12.26 -10.71
N ASN A 195 -1.36 -13.26 -10.25
CA ASN A 195 -2.76 -13.48 -10.62
C ASN A 195 -3.73 -12.80 -9.67
N ALA A 196 -3.26 -12.36 -8.49
CA ALA A 196 -4.10 -11.63 -7.56
C ALA A 196 -4.33 -10.19 -8.01
N ALA A 197 -5.49 -9.63 -7.63
CA ALA A 197 -5.93 -8.32 -8.09
C ALA A 197 -5.31 -7.18 -7.27
N PHE A 198 -4.73 -6.19 -7.95
CA PHE A 198 -4.33 -4.90 -7.41
C PHE A 198 -5.47 -3.87 -7.52
N CYS A 199 -5.32 -2.69 -6.93
CA CYS A 199 -6.33 -1.63 -6.97
C CYS A 199 -6.79 -1.33 -8.41
N THR A 200 -5.86 -1.23 -9.35
CA THR A 200 -6.11 -0.90 -10.74
C THR A 200 -6.81 -1.99 -11.53
N ASP A 201 -6.76 -3.23 -11.08
CA ASP A 201 -7.47 -4.32 -11.74
C ASP A 201 -8.98 -4.21 -11.56
N CYS A 202 -9.42 -3.63 -10.44
CA CYS A 202 -10.83 -3.38 -10.18
C CYS A 202 -11.27 -2.00 -10.65
N HIS A 203 -10.50 -0.95 -10.33
CA HIS A 203 -10.88 0.44 -10.57
C HIS A 203 -10.40 0.99 -11.92
N GLY A 204 -9.44 0.34 -12.58
CA GLY A 204 -8.70 0.88 -13.71
C GLY A 204 -7.64 1.88 -13.27
N ALA A 205 -6.53 1.96 -14.02
CA ALA A 205 -5.42 2.82 -13.66
C ALA A 205 -5.74 4.31 -13.83
N HIS A 206 -6.29 4.68 -14.99
CA HIS A 206 -6.55 6.09 -15.34
C HIS A 206 -8.01 6.49 -15.18
N ARG A 207 -8.97 5.60 -15.42
CA ARG A 207 -10.40 5.89 -15.20
C ARG A 207 -10.78 5.97 -13.73
N CYS A 208 -10.16 5.18 -12.87
CA CYS A 208 -10.43 5.12 -11.44
C CYS A 208 -11.95 5.11 -11.17
N VAL A 209 -12.66 4.13 -11.74
CA VAL A 209 -14.11 4.05 -11.66
C VAL A 209 -14.59 3.78 -10.24
N SER A 210 -15.71 4.38 -9.86
CA SER A 210 -16.40 4.02 -8.62
C SER A 210 -17.10 2.68 -8.78
N LEU A 211 -16.91 1.78 -7.80
CA LEU A 211 -17.59 0.49 -7.74
C LEU A 211 -18.68 0.46 -6.66
N LYS A 212 -19.28 1.61 -6.35
CA LYS A 212 -20.43 1.71 -5.43
C LYS A 212 -21.69 1.08 -6.03
N ASP A 213 -21.80 1.11 -7.34
CA ASP A 213 -22.86 0.43 -8.07
C ASP A 213 -22.59 -1.09 -8.12
N LYS A 214 -23.63 -1.89 -7.82
CA LYS A 214 -23.52 -3.35 -7.71
C LYS A 214 -23.19 -4.00 -9.05
N GLU A 215 -23.72 -3.51 -10.15
CA GLU A 215 -23.47 -4.05 -11.48
C GLU A 215 -22.05 -3.72 -11.93
N ALA A 216 -21.59 -2.49 -11.72
CA ALA A 216 -20.20 -2.10 -11.98
C ALA A 216 -19.20 -2.93 -11.15
N ALA A 217 -19.52 -3.17 -9.88
CA ALA A 217 -18.71 -4.03 -9.01
C ALA A 217 -18.68 -5.49 -9.51
N LEU A 218 -19.84 -6.04 -9.85
CA LEU A 218 -19.95 -7.41 -10.36
C LEU A 218 -19.18 -7.59 -11.68
N ASN A 219 -19.29 -6.61 -12.58
CA ASN A 219 -18.54 -6.60 -13.83
C ASN A 219 -17.03 -6.54 -13.61
N ALA A 220 -16.58 -5.80 -12.59
CA ALA A 220 -15.16 -5.80 -12.19
C ALA A 220 -14.72 -7.17 -11.65
N CYS A 221 -15.55 -7.83 -10.82
CA CYS A 221 -15.26 -9.16 -10.29
C CYS A 221 -15.18 -10.23 -11.40
N ARG A 222 -16.11 -10.18 -12.36
CA ARG A 222 -16.21 -11.15 -13.46
C ARG A 222 -15.00 -11.17 -14.39
N ARG A 223 -14.18 -10.13 -14.40
CA ARG A 223 -12.93 -10.16 -15.20
C ARG A 223 -11.97 -11.27 -14.79
N CYS A 224 -12.00 -11.66 -13.52
CA CYS A 224 -11.16 -12.74 -12.99
C CYS A 224 -12.00 -13.92 -12.44
N HIS A 225 -13.27 -13.66 -12.08
CA HIS A 225 -14.21 -14.62 -11.52
C HIS A 225 -15.46 -14.72 -12.44
N PRO A 226 -15.37 -15.37 -13.61
CA PRO A 226 -16.45 -15.36 -14.61
C PRO A 226 -17.78 -15.89 -14.07
N GLU A 227 -17.73 -16.81 -13.09
CA GLU A 227 -18.91 -17.39 -12.43
C GLU A 227 -19.47 -16.52 -11.27
N ALA A 228 -18.95 -15.29 -11.08
CA ALA A 228 -19.41 -14.43 -10.00
C ALA A 228 -20.89 -14.05 -10.18
N LYS A 229 -21.68 -14.33 -9.14
CA LYS A 229 -23.11 -13.98 -9.04
C LYS A 229 -23.29 -12.69 -8.26
N GLU A 230 -24.51 -12.15 -8.21
CA GLU A 230 -24.81 -10.87 -7.53
C GLU A 230 -24.33 -10.81 -6.07
N GLY A 231 -24.43 -11.89 -5.32
CA GLY A 231 -23.93 -11.99 -3.95
C GLY A 231 -22.42 -11.76 -3.83
N PHE A 232 -21.66 -11.99 -4.91
CA PHE A 232 -20.22 -11.76 -4.92
C PHE A 232 -19.87 -10.27 -4.82
N ALA A 233 -20.67 -9.40 -5.44
CA ALA A 233 -20.49 -7.95 -5.38
C ALA A 233 -20.84 -7.34 -4.02
N GLN A 234 -21.43 -8.13 -3.11
CA GLN A 234 -21.70 -7.71 -1.73
C GLN A 234 -20.47 -7.89 -0.82
N VAL A 235 -19.46 -8.64 -1.26
CA VAL A 235 -18.22 -8.82 -0.50
C VAL A 235 -17.47 -7.50 -0.41
N VAL A 236 -17.18 -7.10 0.82
CA VAL A 236 -16.46 -5.85 1.10
C VAL A 236 -14.96 -6.11 1.02
N ILE A 237 -14.32 -5.63 -0.05
CA ILE A 237 -12.89 -5.85 -0.30
C ILE A 237 -12.02 -4.92 0.57
N HIS A 238 -12.42 -3.66 0.73
CA HIS A 238 -11.71 -2.68 1.54
C HIS A 238 -12.69 -1.84 2.35
N PRO A 239 -13.31 -2.44 3.39
CA PRO A 239 -14.25 -1.70 4.22
C PRO A 239 -13.52 -0.56 4.94
N THR A 240 -14.08 0.64 4.87
CA THR A 240 -13.57 1.78 5.65
C THR A 240 -14.63 2.25 6.63
N THR A 241 -14.22 2.50 7.87
CA THR A 241 -15.05 3.11 8.90
C THR A 241 -14.86 4.63 8.94
N GLN A 242 -13.94 5.17 8.13
CA GLN A 242 -13.60 6.59 8.15
C GLN A 242 -14.56 7.45 7.30
N ASP A 243 -15.28 6.85 6.36
CA ASP A 243 -16.33 7.53 5.61
C ASP A 243 -17.70 6.90 5.92
N PRO A 244 -18.49 7.54 6.81
CA PRO A 244 -19.81 7.04 7.16
C PRO A 244 -20.76 6.96 5.97
N SER A 245 -20.56 7.75 4.91
CA SER A 245 -21.39 7.76 3.70
C SER A 245 -21.18 6.50 2.84
N GLU A 246 -20.04 5.85 2.98
CA GLU A 246 -19.71 4.60 2.27
C GLU A 246 -20.22 3.33 2.99
N MET A 247 -20.62 3.48 4.25
CA MET A 247 -21.02 2.38 5.13
C MET A 247 -22.55 2.33 5.27
N ASN A 248 -23.21 1.51 4.45
CA ASN A 248 -24.59 1.12 4.74
C ASN A 248 -24.65 0.10 5.91
N ASN A 249 -25.84 -0.14 6.46
CA ASN A 249 -26.01 -1.05 7.62
C ASN A 249 -25.53 -2.47 7.33
N GLU A 250 -25.69 -2.95 6.12
CA GLU A 250 -25.26 -4.27 5.68
C GLU A 250 -23.72 -4.40 5.70
N LYS A 251 -22.99 -3.40 5.14
CA LYS A 251 -21.53 -3.36 5.20
C LYS A 251 -21.00 -3.28 6.63
N ARG A 252 -21.69 -2.53 7.51
CA ARG A 252 -21.34 -2.44 8.94
C ARG A 252 -21.43 -3.79 9.63
N SER A 253 -22.50 -4.55 9.37
CA SER A 253 -22.68 -5.89 9.97
C SER A 253 -21.60 -6.86 9.48
N HIS A 254 -21.23 -6.85 8.20
CA HIS A 254 -20.15 -7.68 7.68
C HIS A 254 -18.79 -7.35 8.29
N VAL A 255 -18.47 -6.06 8.42
CA VAL A 255 -17.22 -5.63 9.08
C VAL A 255 -17.20 -6.04 10.55
N ALA A 256 -18.31 -5.86 11.25
CA ALA A 256 -18.43 -6.28 12.66
C ALA A 256 -18.24 -7.79 12.79
N LEU A 257 -18.89 -8.59 11.95
CA LEU A 257 -18.75 -10.05 11.94
C LEU A 257 -17.30 -10.48 11.69
N ILE A 258 -16.63 -9.89 10.69
CA ILE A 258 -15.22 -10.18 10.40
C ILE A 258 -14.34 -9.90 11.63
N ARG A 259 -14.55 -8.76 12.32
CA ARG A 259 -13.79 -8.43 13.53
C ARG A 259 -14.04 -9.44 14.66
N VAL A 260 -15.29 -9.80 14.90
CA VAL A 260 -15.64 -10.81 15.92
C VAL A 260 -14.95 -12.13 15.62
N VAL A 261 -15.05 -12.64 14.39
CA VAL A 261 -14.40 -13.90 14.00
C VAL A 261 -12.88 -13.80 14.16
N THR A 262 -12.26 -12.70 13.73
CA THR A 262 -10.81 -12.49 13.88
C THR A 262 -10.37 -12.53 15.34
N VAL A 263 -11.11 -11.86 16.23
CA VAL A 263 -10.81 -11.87 17.68
C VAL A 263 -10.98 -13.27 18.27
N LEU A 264 -12.06 -13.97 17.93
CA LEU A 264 -12.28 -15.35 18.40
C LEU A 264 -11.17 -16.30 17.94
N MET A 265 -10.74 -16.19 16.69
CA MET A 265 -9.64 -17.00 16.16
C MET A 265 -8.31 -16.67 16.84
N ALA A 266 -8.05 -15.39 17.13
CA ALA A 266 -6.86 -14.98 17.87
C ALA A 266 -6.86 -15.54 19.30
N ILE A 267 -7.99 -15.46 20.01
CA ILE A 267 -8.16 -16.04 21.35
C ILE A 267 -7.93 -17.56 21.31
N LEU A 268 -8.54 -18.26 20.35
CA LEU A 268 -8.37 -19.70 20.19
C LEU A 268 -6.89 -20.06 19.95
N ALA A 269 -6.21 -19.34 19.10
CA ALA A 269 -4.79 -19.56 18.84
C ALA A 269 -3.94 -19.35 20.11
N ILE A 270 -4.20 -18.30 20.89
CA ILE A 270 -3.51 -18.04 22.15
C ILE A 270 -3.77 -19.15 23.16
N LEU A 271 -5.01 -19.65 23.28
CA LEU A 271 -5.36 -20.75 24.19
C LEU A 271 -4.65 -22.04 23.80
N ILE A 272 -4.62 -22.38 22.51
CA ILE A 272 -3.93 -23.59 22.02
C ILE A 272 -2.43 -23.50 22.31
N VAL A 273 -1.80 -22.37 21.96
CA VAL A 273 -0.38 -22.15 22.20
C VAL A 273 -0.08 -22.17 23.68
N GLY A 274 -0.88 -21.47 24.51
CA GLY A 274 -0.74 -21.43 25.95
C GLY A 274 -0.89 -22.82 26.59
N PHE A 275 -1.83 -23.64 26.11
CA PHE A 275 -2.01 -25.01 26.57
C PHE A 275 -0.76 -25.87 26.30
N PHE A 276 -0.23 -25.83 25.09
CA PHE A 276 0.96 -26.58 24.72
C PHE A 276 2.20 -26.14 25.51
N TYR A 277 2.41 -24.84 25.69
CA TYR A 277 3.51 -24.33 26.48
C TYR A 277 3.32 -24.68 27.97
N GLY A 278 2.11 -24.54 28.52
CA GLY A 278 1.79 -24.91 29.89
C GLY A 278 2.02 -26.40 30.15
N HIS A 279 1.54 -27.25 29.25
CA HIS A 279 1.75 -28.69 29.33
C HIS A 279 3.25 -29.05 29.30
N SER A 280 3.99 -28.48 28.35
CA SER A 280 5.43 -28.73 28.25
C SER A 280 6.20 -28.24 29.48
N PHE A 281 5.80 -27.12 30.06
CA PHE A 281 6.39 -26.59 31.28
C PHE A 281 6.16 -27.51 32.48
N VAL A 282 4.91 -27.96 32.67
CA VAL A 282 4.56 -28.92 33.76
C VAL A 282 5.34 -30.23 33.59
N TRP A 283 5.44 -30.72 32.36
CA TRP A 283 6.23 -31.92 32.06
C TRP A 283 7.72 -31.75 32.42
N ILE A 284 8.32 -30.62 32.09
CA ILE A 284 9.71 -30.30 32.42
C ILE A 284 9.90 -30.23 33.96
N LEU A 285 9.00 -29.59 34.66
CA LEU A 285 9.00 -29.49 36.14
C LEU A 285 8.92 -30.88 36.79
N ARG A 286 8.05 -31.74 36.29
CA ARG A 286 7.92 -33.12 36.78
C ARG A 286 9.20 -33.90 36.55
N GLU A 287 9.78 -33.86 35.37
CA GLU A 287 11.05 -34.53 35.02
C GLU A 287 12.19 -34.03 35.92
N LEU A 288 12.25 -32.72 36.15
CA LEU A 288 13.24 -32.12 37.04
C LEU A 288 13.10 -32.61 38.49
N HIS A 289 11.83 -32.62 39.00
CA HIS A 289 11.54 -33.11 40.34
C HIS A 289 11.90 -34.60 40.53
N GLU A 290 11.60 -35.45 39.57
CA GLU A 290 11.94 -36.88 39.61
C GLU A 290 13.45 -37.10 39.62
N ARG A 291 14.21 -36.30 38.88
CA ARG A 291 15.68 -36.36 38.87
C ARG A 291 16.29 -35.93 40.20
N LEU A 292 15.79 -34.81 40.76
CA LEU A 292 16.26 -34.36 42.09
C LEU A 292 15.95 -35.33 43.21
N ARG A 293 14.84 -36.06 43.14
CA ARG A 293 14.47 -37.09 44.13
C ARG A 293 15.36 -38.32 44.05
N LYS A 294 15.85 -38.70 42.84
CA LYS A 294 16.74 -39.86 42.68
C LYS A 294 18.18 -39.61 43.12
N HIS A 295 18.54 -38.38 43.44
CA HIS A 295 19.87 -37.99 43.91
C HIS A 295 19.93 -37.71 45.40
N LYS A 296 18.82 -37.91 46.13
CA LYS A 296 18.75 -38.06 47.60
C LYS A 296 18.72 -39.53 47.98
#